data_36235b4f7f764079a004b53fb5501876
#
_entry.id   36235b4f7f764079a004b53fb5501876
#
_cell.length_a   1.000
_cell.length_b   1.000
_cell.length_c   1.000
_cell.angle_alpha   90.00
_cell.angle_beta   90.00
_cell.angle_gamma   90.00
#
_symmetry.space_group_name_H-M   'P 1'
#
loop_
_entity.id
_entity.type
_entity.pdbx_description
1 polymer ?
#
loop_
_entity_poly.entity_id
_entity_poly.type
_entity_poly.pdbx_seq_one_letter_code
_entity_poly.pdbx_strand_id
1 'polypeptide(L)'
;MTQPNLMSDRSTRILRTAGWSIAALLLIAPAIAMKFDHTGVNWTASDFIFAGVVFALVGGLFELAARASRNISYRAAVVAAVASGFLQLWITLAVGIIGSEDNPANWTYIAVVLTALSVSAVAIGNPRALSRAMAVMAGLQLLFCALHLVDGHFTAVIDLFFTSLWIMSSRLFKRAADQTTG
;
A
#
# COMPACT_ATOMS: atom_id res chain seq x y z
N MET A 1 -12.49 24.15 18.51
CA MET A 1 -13.06 23.19 17.52
C MET A 1 -12.31 23.34 16.22
N THR A 2 -11.46 22.39 15.87
CA THR A 2 -10.74 22.39 14.59
C THR A 2 -11.69 21.85 13.51
N GLN A 3 -12.05 22.70 12.56
CA GLN A 3 -12.85 22.32 11.39
C GLN A 3 -12.17 21.16 10.64
N PRO A 4 -12.91 20.12 10.24
CA PRO A 4 -12.33 19.04 9.44
C PRO A 4 -11.84 19.60 8.11
N ASN A 5 -10.59 19.31 7.77
CA ASN A 5 -10.00 19.72 6.49
C ASN A 5 -10.55 18.80 5.38
N LEU A 6 -11.57 19.27 4.64
CA LEU A 6 -12.26 18.50 3.62
C LEU A 6 -11.72 18.81 2.22
N MET A 7 -11.50 17.76 1.41
CA MET A 7 -11.15 17.95 0.00
C MET A 7 -12.35 18.41 -0.83
N SER A 8 -12.09 19.33 -1.77
CA SER A 8 -13.10 19.76 -2.75
C SER A 8 -13.39 18.64 -3.76
N ASP A 9 -14.58 18.69 -4.38
CA ASP A 9 -14.97 17.72 -5.41
C ASP A 9 -14.07 17.82 -6.65
N ARG A 10 -13.62 19.03 -6.99
CA ARG A 10 -12.66 19.27 -8.08
C ARG A 10 -11.31 18.58 -7.82
N SER A 11 -10.76 18.78 -6.63
CA SER A 11 -9.48 18.15 -6.24
C SER A 11 -9.59 16.62 -6.22
N THR A 12 -10.70 16.09 -5.72
CA THR A 12 -10.97 14.64 -5.71
C THR A 12 -11.01 14.08 -7.13
N ARG A 13 -11.68 14.78 -8.06
CA ARG A 13 -11.77 14.35 -9.47
C ARG A 13 -10.41 14.36 -10.15
N ILE A 14 -9.63 15.43 -9.96
CA ILE A 14 -8.29 15.55 -10.53
C ILE A 14 -7.39 14.40 -10.05
N LEU A 15 -7.36 14.14 -8.74
CA LEU A 15 -6.54 13.06 -8.17
C LEU A 15 -6.96 11.67 -8.68
N ARG A 16 -8.26 11.41 -8.81
CA ARG A 16 -8.77 10.15 -9.38
C ARG A 16 -8.33 9.98 -10.83
N THR A 17 -8.54 10.99 -11.66
CA THR A 17 -8.13 10.94 -13.08
C THR A 17 -6.62 10.77 -13.19
N ALA A 18 -5.83 11.54 -12.45
CA ALA A 18 -4.37 11.44 -12.45
C ALA A 18 -3.90 10.03 -12.01
N GLY A 19 -4.49 9.47 -10.94
CA GLY A 19 -4.14 8.13 -10.45
C GLY A 19 -4.39 7.04 -11.49
N TRP A 20 -5.56 7.03 -12.12
CA TRP A 20 -5.88 6.07 -13.17
C TRP A 20 -5.02 6.26 -14.44
N SER A 21 -4.70 7.52 -14.81
CA SER A 21 -3.81 7.82 -15.93
C SER A 21 -2.40 7.29 -15.66
N ILE A 22 -1.88 7.50 -14.45
CA ILE A 22 -0.56 6.97 -14.04
C ILE A 22 -0.56 5.43 -14.07
N ALA A 23 -1.59 4.78 -13.54
CA ALA A 23 -1.69 3.32 -13.58
C ALA A 23 -1.71 2.77 -15.02
N ALA A 24 -2.46 3.41 -15.92
CA ALA A 24 -2.49 3.05 -17.33
C ALA A 24 -1.12 3.26 -18.00
N LEU A 25 -0.44 4.37 -17.75
CA LEU A 25 0.90 4.64 -18.26
C LEU A 25 1.93 3.61 -17.78
N LEU A 26 1.89 3.26 -16.48
CA LEU A 26 2.76 2.24 -15.90
C LEU A 26 2.53 0.86 -16.50
N LEU A 27 1.27 0.54 -16.86
CA LEU A 27 0.95 -0.73 -17.51
C LEU A 27 1.37 -0.75 -18.99
N ILE A 28 1.34 0.38 -19.67
CA ILE A 28 1.75 0.50 -21.07
C ILE A 28 3.28 0.57 -21.21
N ALA A 29 3.98 1.11 -20.22
CA ALA A 29 5.43 1.33 -20.29
C ALA A 29 6.24 0.04 -20.62
N PRO A 30 6.02 -1.13 -20.00
CA PRO A 30 6.71 -2.36 -20.38
C PRO A 30 6.42 -2.78 -21.82
N ALA A 31 5.18 -2.62 -22.31
CA ALA A 31 4.82 -2.95 -23.69
C ALA A 31 5.55 -2.08 -24.71
N ILE A 32 5.80 -0.82 -24.36
CA ILE A 32 6.63 0.08 -25.17
C ILE A 32 8.10 -0.33 -25.08
N ALA A 33 8.60 -0.59 -23.86
CA ALA A 33 9.98 -0.97 -23.62
C ALA A 33 10.37 -2.25 -24.40
N MET A 34 9.46 -3.24 -24.47
CA MET A 34 9.67 -4.50 -25.22
C MET A 34 9.86 -4.30 -26.75
N LYS A 35 9.58 -3.11 -27.28
CA LYS A 35 9.85 -2.78 -28.70
C LYS A 35 11.31 -2.37 -28.97
N PHE A 36 12.10 -2.23 -27.91
CA PHE A 36 13.50 -1.81 -27.99
C PHE A 36 14.40 -2.96 -27.51
N ASP A 37 15.20 -3.55 -28.41
CA ASP A 37 15.99 -4.77 -28.18
C ASP A 37 17.00 -4.70 -27.02
N HIS A 38 17.32 -3.51 -26.52
CA HIS A 38 18.35 -3.30 -25.48
C HIS A 38 17.78 -2.99 -24.09
N THR A 39 16.47 -3.07 -23.90
CA THR A 39 15.86 -2.76 -22.57
C THR A 39 15.91 -3.93 -21.60
N GLY A 40 16.09 -5.17 -22.08
CA GLY A 40 16.01 -6.38 -21.27
C GLY A 40 14.62 -6.68 -20.70
N VAL A 41 13.61 -5.87 -21.03
CA VAL A 41 12.23 -6.07 -20.58
C VAL A 41 11.56 -7.15 -21.44
N ASN A 42 11.10 -8.22 -20.79
CA ASN A 42 10.40 -9.32 -21.47
C ASN A 42 9.19 -9.78 -20.64
N TRP A 43 8.10 -9.00 -20.72
CA TRP A 43 6.86 -9.32 -20.03
C TRP A 43 6.00 -10.28 -20.84
N THR A 44 5.48 -11.28 -20.16
CA THR A 44 4.49 -12.23 -20.69
C THR A 44 3.06 -11.69 -20.52
N ALA A 45 2.08 -12.32 -21.12
CA ALA A 45 0.68 -11.99 -20.90
C ALA A 45 0.27 -12.10 -19.43
N SER A 46 0.82 -13.06 -18.69
CA SER A 46 0.59 -13.22 -17.25
C SER A 46 1.10 -12.02 -16.44
N ASP A 47 2.25 -11.44 -16.80
CA ASP A 47 2.81 -10.28 -16.09
C ASP A 47 1.91 -9.05 -16.27
N PHE A 48 1.38 -8.84 -17.49
CA PHE A 48 0.42 -7.76 -17.75
C PHE A 48 -0.89 -7.96 -16.99
N ILE A 49 -1.42 -9.19 -16.95
CA ILE A 49 -2.64 -9.50 -16.20
C ILE A 49 -2.40 -9.27 -14.70
N PHE A 50 -1.30 -9.77 -14.17
CA PHE A 50 -0.94 -9.58 -12.76
C PHE A 50 -0.80 -8.10 -12.40
N ALA A 51 -0.02 -7.32 -13.16
CA ALA A 51 0.15 -5.89 -12.93
C ALA A 51 -1.19 -5.14 -13.05
N GLY A 52 -2.02 -5.50 -14.04
CA GLY A 52 -3.36 -4.94 -14.22
C GLY A 52 -4.26 -5.19 -13.00
N VAL A 53 -4.26 -6.41 -12.46
CA VAL A 53 -5.02 -6.75 -11.23
C VAL A 53 -4.49 -5.95 -10.04
N VAL A 54 -3.18 -5.86 -9.85
CA VAL A 54 -2.59 -5.08 -8.75
C VAL A 54 -2.96 -3.60 -8.86
N PHE A 55 -2.85 -2.99 -10.05
CA PHE A 55 -3.23 -1.58 -10.24
C PHE A 55 -4.73 -1.36 -10.07
N ALA A 56 -5.58 -2.31 -10.49
CA ALA A 56 -7.02 -2.25 -10.26
C ALA A 56 -7.36 -2.32 -8.77
N LEU A 57 -6.68 -3.17 -8.00
CA LEU A 57 -6.83 -3.25 -6.55
C LEU A 57 -6.40 -1.95 -5.87
N VAL A 58 -5.22 -1.41 -6.20
CA VAL A 58 -4.72 -0.14 -5.66
C VAL A 58 -5.69 1.00 -5.99
N GLY A 59 -6.09 1.14 -7.26
CA GLY A 59 -7.05 2.15 -7.69
C GLY A 59 -8.42 1.99 -7.02
N GLY A 60 -8.89 0.75 -6.88
CA GLY A 60 -10.12 0.41 -6.17
C GLY A 60 -10.11 0.81 -4.70
N LEU A 61 -8.99 0.59 -3.99
CA LEU A 61 -8.83 1.00 -2.60
C LEU A 61 -8.86 2.54 -2.46
N PHE A 62 -8.24 3.28 -3.38
CA PHE A 62 -8.33 4.74 -3.40
C PHE A 62 -9.75 5.23 -3.72
N GLU A 63 -10.45 4.57 -4.63
CA GLU A 63 -11.84 4.89 -4.93
C GLU A 63 -12.74 4.66 -3.72
N LEU A 64 -12.57 3.53 -3.01
CA LEU A 64 -13.30 3.25 -1.78
C LEU A 64 -13.00 4.30 -0.70
N ALA A 65 -11.74 4.70 -0.54
CA ALA A 65 -11.36 5.75 0.39
C ALA A 65 -12.00 7.10 0.04
N ALA A 66 -12.03 7.44 -1.26
CA ALA A 66 -12.63 8.69 -1.74
C ALA A 66 -14.15 8.72 -1.51
N ARG A 67 -14.82 7.56 -1.58
CA ARG A 67 -16.25 7.42 -1.28
C ARG A 67 -16.52 7.37 0.23
N ALA A 68 -15.65 6.72 1.01
CA ALA A 68 -15.83 6.55 2.44
C ALA A 68 -15.68 7.86 3.22
N SER A 69 -14.81 8.77 2.80
CA SER A 69 -14.57 10.01 3.53
C SER A 69 -14.02 11.13 2.64
N ARG A 70 -14.44 12.37 2.92
CA ARG A 70 -13.85 13.60 2.34
C ARG A 70 -12.73 14.17 3.21
N ASN A 71 -12.50 13.59 4.38
CA ASN A 71 -11.45 14.00 5.31
C ASN A 71 -10.07 13.73 4.73
N ILE A 72 -9.21 14.76 4.66
CA ILE A 72 -7.86 14.66 4.09
C ILE A 72 -7.00 13.69 4.90
N SER A 73 -7.09 13.71 6.25
CA SER A 73 -6.33 12.80 7.10
C SER A 73 -6.70 11.33 6.84
N TYR A 74 -7.99 11.03 6.62
CA TYR A 74 -8.45 9.69 6.25
C TYR A 74 -7.85 9.24 4.91
N ARG A 75 -7.93 10.09 3.89
CA ARG A 75 -7.39 9.77 2.55
C ARG A 75 -5.88 9.61 2.56
N ALA A 76 -5.16 10.48 3.27
CA ALA A 76 -3.72 10.38 3.44
C ALA A 76 -3.33 9.09 4.19
N ALA A 77 -4.12 8.67 5.17
CA ALA A 77 -3.93 7.40 5.87
C ALA A 77 -4.04 6.20 4.92
N VAL A 78 -5.06 6.20 4.05
CA VAL A 78 -5.22 5.15 3.03
C VAL A 78 -4.04 5.17 2.04
N VAL A 79 -3.59 6.36 1.59
CA VAL A 79 -2.40 6.46 0.72
C VAL A 79 -1.19 5.80 1.38
N ALA A 80 -0.93 6.09 2.65
CA ALA A 80 0.20 5.51 3.37
C ALA A 80 0.08 3.97 3.51
N ALA A 81 -1.12 3.47 3.87
CA ALA A 81 -1.37 2.03 3.98
C ALA A 81 -1.22 1.30 2.64
N VAL A 82 -1.82 1.84 1.58
CA VAL A 82 -1.78 1.25 0.23
C VAL A 82 -0.36 1.30 -0.33
N ALA A 83 0.36 2.42 -0.12
CA ALA A 83 1.76 2.53 -0.53
C ALA A 83 2.64 1.49 0.19
N SER A 84 2.44 1.29 1.50
CA SER A 84 3.16 0.27 2.25
C SER A 84 2.89 -1.13 1.70
N GLY A 85 1.61 -1.51 1.55
CA GLY A 85 1.24 -2.83 1.04
C GLY A 85 1.68 -3.06 -0.41
N PHE A 86 1.50 -2.06 -1.28
CA PHE A 86 1.90 -2.14 -2.68
C PHE A 86 3.42 -2.28 -2.85
N LEU A 87 4.20 -1.40 -2.21
CA LEU A 87 5.66 -1.44 -2.32
C LEU A 87 6.22 -2.75 -1.75
N GLN A 88 5.67 -3.20 -0.62
CA GLN A 88 6.09 -4.45 0.01
C GLN A 88 5.81 -5.65 -0.90
N LEU A 89 4.60 -5.74 -1.46
CA LEU A 89 4.24 -6.78 -2.41
C LEU A 89 5.11 -6.71 -3.67
N TRP A 90 5.26 -5.51 -4.24
CA TRP A 90 5.99 -5.30 -5.48
C TRP A 90 7.47 -5.66 -5.34
N ILE A 91 8.15 -5.18 -4.30
CA ILE A 91 9.57 -5.47 -4.06
C ILE A 91 9.76 -6.98 -3.81
N THR A 92 8.88 -7.58 -3.00
CA THR A 92 8.94 -9.03 -2.71
C THR A 92 8.84 -9.87 -3.96
N LEU A 93 7.93 -9.53 -4.88
CA LEU A 93 7.70 -10.32 -6.10
C LEU A 93 8.69 -9.99 -7.23
N ALA A 94 9.23 -8.77 -7.26
CA ALA A 94 10.12 -8.34 -8.34
C ALA A 94 11.59 -8.74 -8.13
N VAL A 95 12.05 -8.69 -6.87
CA VAL A 95 13.49 -8.92 -6.56
C VAL A 95 13.72 -9.74 -5.28
N GLY A 96 12.68 -9.94 -4.48
CA GLY A 96 12.80 -10.47 -3.12
C GLY A 96 13.35 -9.44 -2.13
N ILE A 97 12.84 -9.44 -0.91
CA ILE A 97 13.39 -8.62 0.19
C ILE A 97 14.50 -9.42 0.91
N ILE A 98 14.35 -10.73 0.98
CA ILE A 98 15.31 -11.66 1.58
C ILE A 98 15.90 -12.53 0.47
N GLY A 99 17.15 -12.27 0.11
CA GLY A 99 17.84 -13.01 -0.95
C GLY A 99 17.24 -12.77 -2.33
N SER A 100 16.65 -13.82 -2.93
CA SER A 100 15.93 -13.74 -4.22
C SER A 100 14.42 -13.82 -4.02
N GLU A 101 13.65 -13.55 -5.08
CA GLU A 101 12.19 -13.66 -5.12
C GLU A 101 11.69 -15.07 -4.73
N ASP A 102 12.45 -16.10 -5.02
CA ASP A 102 12.11 -17.51 -4.71
C ASP A 102 12.35 -17.89 -3.24
N ASN A 103 12.96 -17.01 -2.43
CA ASN A 103 13.23 -17.33 -1.04
C ASN A 103 11.92 -17.44 -0.24
N PRO A 104 11.63 -18.60 0.39
CA PRO A 104 10.37 -18.79 1.12
C PRO A 104 10.19 -17.84 2.31
N ALA A 105 11.25 -17.26 2.88
CA ALA A 105 11.14 -16.25 3.92
C ALA A 105 10.43 -14.98 3.45
N ASN A 106 10.39 -14.70 2.15
CA ASN A 106 9.64 -13.58 1.57
C ASN A 106 8.11 -13.70 1.73
N TRP A 107 7.58 -14.89 1.99
CA TRP A 107 6.14 -15.09 2.25
C TRP A 107 5.64 -14.34 3.49
N THR A 108 6.52 -14.00 4.43
CA THR A 108 6.16 -13.17 5.59
C THR A 108 5.66 -11.80 5.16
N TYR A 109 6.28 -11.18 4.16
CA TYR A 109 5.84 -9.88 3.61
C TYR A 109 4.51 -9.98 2.88
N ILE A 110 4.29 -11.05 2.14
CA ILE A 110 2.98 -11.32 1.49
C ILE A 110 1.91 -11.53 2.56
N ALA A 111 2.22 -12.27 3.64
CA ALA A 111 1.30 -12.47 4.76
C ALA A 111 0.93 -11.15 5.45
N VAL A 112 1.88 -10.22 5.64
CA VAL A 112 1.60 -8.87 6.14
C VAL A 112 0.58 -8.15 5.26
N VAL A 113 0.79 -8.14 3.93
CA VAL A 113 -0.11 -7.47 2.98
C VAL A 113 -1.50 -8.08 2.99
N LEU A 114 -1.61 -9.41 2.95
CA LEU A 114 -2.90 -10.11 2.99
C LEU A 114 -3.64 -9.86 4.31
N THR A 115 -2.90 -9.84 5.43
CA THR A 115 -3.48 -9.49 6.74
C THR A 115 -3.98 -8.06 6.74
N ALA A 116 -3.19 -7.10 6.23
CA ALA A 116 -3.59 -5.70 6.13
C ALA A 116 -4.87 -5.52 5.32
N LEU A 117 -4.99 -6.20 4.17
CA LEU A 117 -6.21 -6.19 3.34
C LEU A 117 -7.40 -6.75 4.10
N SER A 118 -7.23 -7.89 4.78
CA SER A 118 -8.30 -8.56 5.51
C SER A 118 -8.84 -7.71 6.67
N VAL A 119 -7.93 -7.18 7.52
CA VAL A 119 -8.35 -6.36 8.67
C VAL A 119 -8.92 -5.02 8.22
N SER A 120 -8.44 -4.46 7.11
CA SER A 120 -8.95 -3.21 6.56
C SER A 120 -10.35 -3.38 5.97
N ALA A 121 -10.63 -4.52 5.32
CA ALA A 121 -11.94 -4.82 4.76
C ALA A 121 -13.03 -4.86 5.83
N VAL A 122 -12.72 -5.44 6.99
CA VAL A 122 -13.65 -5.49 8.15
C VAL A 122 -13.81 -4.12 8.82
N ALA A 123 -12.77 -3.27 8.79
CA ALA A 123 -12.73 -1.97 9.45
C ALA A 123 -13.16 -0.80 8.55
N ILE A 124 -13.56 -1.06 7.29
CA ILE A 124 -13.83 -0.03 6.29
C ILE A 124 -14.89 0.96 6.80
N GLY A 125 -14.66 2.26 6.59
CA GLY A 125 -15.58 3.32 7.06
C GLY A 125 -15.43 3.68 8.54
N ASN A 126 -14.70 2.91 9.35
CA ASN A 126 -14.46 3.22 10.76
C ASN A 126 -12.97 3.64 10.97
N PRO A 127 -12.66 4.95 11.04
CA PRO A 127 -11.28 5.41 11.12
C PRO A 127 -10.59 5.00 12.43
N ARG A 128 -11.32 4.82 13.55
CA ARG A 128 -10.73 4.31 14.81
C ARG A 128 -10.32 2.84 14.69
N ALA A 129 -11.16 2.01 14.05
CA ALA A 129 -10.84 0.61 13.80
C ALA A 129 -9.65 0.47 12.84
N LEU A 130 -9.63 1.27 11.75
CA LEU A 130 -8.50 1.31 10.80
C LEU A 130 -7.21 1.76 11.48
N SER A 131 -7.27 2.76 12.37
CA SER A 131 -6.08 3.19 13.15
C SER A 131 -5.49 2.04 13.95
N ARG A 132 -6.35 1.27 14.65
CA ARG A 132 -5.90 0.10 15.43
C ARG A 132 -5.35 -1.00 14.52
N ALA A 133 -6.02 -1.28 13.41
CA ALA A 133 -5.55 -2.24 12.41
C ALA A 133 -4.14 -1.90 11.91
N MET A 134 -3.88 -0.64 11.53
CA MET A 134 -2.56 -0.22 11.08
C MET A 134 -1.50 -0.26 12.19
N ALA A 135 -1.87 -0.01 13.46
CA ALA A 135 -0.97 -0.19 14.59
C ALA A 135 -0.59 -1.67 14.80
N VAL A 136 -1.56 -2.58 14.63
CA VAL A 136 -1.30 -4.03 14.66
C VAL A 136 -0.37 -4.44 13.51
N MET A 137 -0.55 -3.87 12.30
CA MET A 137 0.35 -4.14 11.17
C MET A 137 1.77 -3.67 11.44
N ALA A 138 1.95 -2.51 12.09
CA ALA A 138 3.28 -2.04 12.51
C ALA A 138 3.92 -3.00 13.52
N GLY A 139 3.15 -3.52 14.47
CA GLY A 139 3.62 -4.54 15.43
C GLY A 139 4.00 -5.86 14.74
N LEU A 140 3.18 -6.32 13.79
CA LEU A 140 3.45 -7.53 13.01
C LEU A 140 4.73 -7.39 12.17
N GLN A 141 4.94 -6.22 11.55
CA GLN A 141 6.16 -5.93 10.79
C GLN A 141 7.40 -5.98 11.68
N LEU A 142 7.35 -5.41 12.88
CA LEU A 142 8.46 -5.47 13.84
C LEU A 142 8.70 -6.90 14.36
N LEU A 143 7.64 -7.69 14.54
CA LEU A 143 7.77 -9.09 14.91
C LEU A 143 8.52 -9.87 13.83
N PHE A 144 8.14 -9.72 12.56
CA PHE A 144 8.84 -10.38 11.46
C PHE A 144 10.29 -9.86 11.30
N CYS A 145 10.52 -8.56 11.49
CA CYS A 145 11.87 -8.00 11.54
C CYS A 145 12.75 -8.74 12.59
N ALA A 146 12.22 -8.91 13.79
CA ALA A 146 12.94 -9.62 14.85
C ALA A 146 13.21 -11.09 14.48
N LEU A 147 12.22 -11.80 13.91
CA LEU A 147 12.38 -13.18 13.46
C LEU A 147 13.43 -13.29 12.35
N HIS A 148 13.37 -12.42 11.33
CA HIS A 148 14.36 -12.40 10.25
C HIS A 148 15.79 -12.16 10.77
N LEU A 149 15.96 -11.27 11.76
CA LEU A 149 17.27 -11.03 12.37
C LEU A 149 17.79 -12.25 13.13
N VAL A 150 16.90 -12.99 13.83
CA VAL A 150 17.27 -14.24 14.51
C VAL A 150 17.67 -15.32 13.49
N ASP A 151 17.00 -15.36 12.33
CA ASP A 151 17.31 -16.28 11.23
C ASP A 151 18.53 -15.84 10.39
N GLY A 152 19.21 -14.75 10.80
CA GLY A 152 20.43 -14.25 10.15
C GLY A 152 20.17 -13.36 8.92
N HIS A 153 18.93 -12.93 8.68
CA HIS A 153 18.57 -12.04 7.58
C HIS A 153 18.56 -10.58 8.03
N PHE A 154 19.44 -9.75 7.52
CA PHE A 154 19.48 -8.32 7.85
C PHE A 154 18.48 -7.53 7.03
N THR A 155 17.24 -7.48 7.53
CA THR A 155 16.11 -6.75 6.88
C THR A 155 15.68 -5.49 7.64
N ALA A 156 16.37 -5.15 8.74
CA ALA A 156 15.93 -4.10 9.67
C ALA A 156 15.64 -2.75 9.00
N VAL A 157 16.44 -2.34 8.01
CA VAL A 157 16.24 -1.04 7.34
C VAL A 157 14.91 -0.99 6.60
N ILE A 158 14.62 -2.04 5.81
CA ILE A 158 13.39 -2.10 5.02
C ILE A 158 12.16 -2.37 5.91
N ASP A 159 12.31 -3.20 6.93
CA ASP A 159 11.23 -3.45 7.89
C ASP A 159 10.87 -2.20 8.70
N LEU A 160 11.85 -1.41 9.15
CA LEU A 160 11.61 -0.15 9.82
C LEU A 160 10.99 0.90 8.89
N PHE A 161 11.36 0.90 7.61
CA PHE A 161 10.70 1.75 6.62
C PHE A 161 9.20 1.41 6.50
N PHE A 162 8.84 0.14 6.30
CA PHE A 162 7.44 -0.28 6.23
C PHE A 162 6.70 -0.06 7.56
N THR A 163 7.34 -0.35 8.69
CA THR A 163 6.80 -0.05 10.02
C THR A 163 6.44 1.43 10.15
N SER A 164 7.31 2.32 9.68
CA SER A 164 7.06 3.77 9.72
C SER A 164 5.84 4.19 8.92
N LEU A 165 5.62 3.57 7.75
CA LEU A 165 4.43 3.81 6.92
C LEU A 165 3.15 3.29 7.61
N TRP A 166 3.19 2.12 8.25
CA TRP A 166 2.06 1.59 9.03
C TRP A 166 1.73 2.50 10.22
N ILE A 167 2.74 2.98 10.97
CA ILE A 167 2.56 3.92 12.08
C ILE A 167 2.00 5.25 11.56
N MET A 168 2.51 5.77 10.46
CA MET A 168 2.02 7.00 9.86
C MET A 168 0.53 6.87 9.48
N SER A 169 0.18 5.78 8.80
CA SER A 169 -1.21 5.48 8.46
C SER A 169 -2.09 5.41 9.70
N SER A 170 -1.66 4.68 10.74
CA SER A 170 -2.38 4.57 12.01
C SER A 170 -2.66 5.94 12.65
N ARG A 171 -1.65 6.80 12.72
CA ARG A 171 -1.78 8.16 13.30
C ARG A 171 -2.70 9.05 12.49
N LEU A 172 -2.66 8.96 11.17
CA LEU A 172 -3.55 9.72 10.28
C LEU A 172 -5.01 9.27 10.40
N PHE A 173 -5.27 7.95 10.50
CA PHE A 173 -6.62 7.44 10.78
C PHE A 173 -7.12 7.89 12.15
N LYS A 174 -6.27 7.87 13.18
CA LYS A 174 -6.62 8.39 14.51
C LYS A 174 -7.01 9.87 14.42
N ARG A 175 -6.19 10.68 13.75
CA ARG A 175 -6.48 12.11 13.54
C ARG A 175 -7.81 12.32 12.81
N ALA A 176 -8.10 11.50 11.80
CA ALA A 176 -9.38 11.55 11.10
C ALA A 176 -10.57 11.22 12.03
N ALA A 177 -10.41 10.24 12.91
CA ALA A 177 -11.41 9.86 13.89
C ALA A 177 -11.70 10.99 14.90
N ASP A 178 -10.64 11.64 15.40
CA ASP A 178 -10.76 12.72 16.37
C ASP A 178 -11.44 13.97 15.76
N GLN A 179 -11.24 14.22 14.47
CA GLN A 179 -11.90 15.31 13.73
C GLN A 179 -13.38 15.06 13.45
N THR A 180 -13.87 13.82 13.59
CA THR A 180 -15.27 13.47 13.31
C THR A 180 -16.13 13.49 14.58
N THR A 181 -15.50 13.51 15.76
CA THR A 181 -16.17 13.46 17.07
C THR A 181 -16.19 14.79 17.81
N GLY A 182 -15.62 15.85 17.29
CA GLY A 182 -15.70 17.23 17.78
C GLY A 182 -16.55 18.12 16.90
#